data_10b926871129686967f554a01eeddfe0
#
_entry.id   10b926871129686967f554a01eeddfe0
#
_cell.length_a   1.000
_cell.length_b   1.000
_cell.length_c   1.000
_cell.angle_alpha   90.00
_cell.angle_beta   90.00
_cell.angle_gamma   90.00
#
_symmetry.space_group_name_H-M   'P 1'
#
loop_
_entity.id
_entity.type
_entity.pdbx_description
1 polymer ?
#
loop_
_entity_poly.entity_id
_entity_poly.type
_entity_poly.pdbx_seq_one_letter_code
_entity_poly.pdbx_strand_id
1 'polypeptide(L)'
;MCGIVGYVGKEQAAPILLDGLSKLEYRGYDSAGIAVRDNASAIKIVKAKGRLKGLIEKTDAGHAVFGTCGIGHTRWATHGEPSETNAHPHTSDDGNVVGVHNGIIENYQELKAKLVKNGYSFYSSTDTEVAVKLVDYYYKKYEHTPVDAINHAMVRIRGSYALAMMFEEYPNEIYVARKDSPMIIGIA
;
A
#
# COMPACT_ATOMS: atom_id res chain seq x y z
N MET A 1 12.19 8.24 -7.07
CA MET A 1 11.27 7.13 -7.47
C MET A 1 11.13 6.21 -6.27
N CYS A 2 9.93 5.74 -5.99
CA CYS A 2 9.62 4.89 -4.83
C CYS A 2 9.95 3.40 -5.08
N GLY A 3 10.04 2.59 -4.00
CA GLY A 3 10.20 1.15 -4.06
C GLY A 3 9.00 0.42 -3.44
N ILE A 4 8.52 -0.64 -4.08
CA ILE A 4 7.50 -1.55 -3.56
C ILE A 4 8.11 -2.93 -3.40
N VAL A 5 7.80 -3.60 -2.29
CA VAL A 5 8.08 -5.02 -2.05
C VAL A 5 6.81 -5.68 -1.54
N GLY A 6 6.49 -6.86 -2.06
CA GLY A 6 5.41 -7.71 -1.57
C GLY A 6 5.92 -9.11 -1.32
N TYR A 7 5.40 -9.79 -0.29
CA TYR A 7 5.74 -11.16 0.04
C TYR A 7 4.50 -11.93 0.52
N VAL A 8 4.32 -13.12 -0.03
CA VAL A 8 3.39 -14.14 0.46
C VAL A 8 4.15 -15.46 0.51
N GLY A 9 4.19 -16.11 1.65
CA GLY A 9 4.93 -17.35 1.78
C GLY A 9 4.74 -18.04 3.14
N LYS A 10 5.75 -18.78 3.57
CA LYS A 10 5.76 -19.50 4.84
C LYS A 10 6.58 -18.81 5.92
N GLU A 11 7.50 -17.94 5.52
CA GLU A 11 8.39 -17.23 6.43
C GLU A 11 7.74 -15.93 6.94
N GLN A 12 8.32 -15.34 7.99
CA GLN A 12 7.88 -14.04 8.49
C GLN A 12 8.11 -12.96 7.43
N ALA A 13 7.03 -12.27 7.05
CA ALA A 13 7.06 -11.29 5.97
C ALA A 13 7.87 -10.04 6.31
N ALA A 14 7.79 -9.54 7.55
CA ALA A 14 8.40 -8.26 7.91
C ALA A 14 9.92 -8.20 7.68
N PRO A 15 10.74 -9.17 8.10
CA PRO A 15 12.18 -9.17 7.79
C PRO A 15 12.47 -9.20 6.30
N ILE A 16 11.70 -9.96 5.52
CA ILE A 16 11.85 -10.07 4.06
C ILE A 16 11.52 -8.74 3.38
N LEU A 17 10.44 -8.11 3.80
CA LEU A 17 10.05 -6.79 3.30
C LEU A 17 11.13 -5.74 3.59
N LEU A 18 11.65 -5.71 4.82
CA LEU A 18 12.70 -4.77 5.22
C LEU A 18 14.01 -4.99 4.43
N ASP A 19 14.42 -6.23 4.21
CA ASP A 19 15.56 -6.56 3.36
C ASP A 19 15.35 -6.10 1.91
N GLY A 20 14.19 -6.39 1.34
CA GLY A 20 13.84 -5.94 -0.01
C GLY A 20 13.80 -4.41 -0.14
N LEU A 21 13.21 -3.72 0.85
CA LEU A 21 13.15 -2.26 0.88
C LEU A 21 14.53 -1.64 1.05
N SER A 22 15.45 -2.27 1.77
CA SER A 22 16.83 -1.79 1.92
C SER A 22 17.57 -1.69 0.59
N LYS A 23 17.29 -2.61 -0.33
CA LYS A 23 17.84 -2.63 -1.69
C LYS A 23 17.22 -1.57 -2.60
N LEU A 24 16.07 -1.01 -2.21
CA LEU A 24 15.32 0.02 -2.95
C LEU A 24 15.41 1.41 -2.33
N GLU A 25 16.09 1.57 -1.16
CA GLU A 25 16.14 2.84 -0.42
C GLU A 25 16.77 3.97 -1.24
N TYR A 26 17.71 3.67 -2.11
CA TYR A 26 18.31 4.66 -3.02
C TYR A 26 17.28 5.35 -3.93
N ARG A 27 16.10 4.75 -4.09
CA ARG A 27 14.97 5.28 -4.90
C ARG A 27 14.01 6.15 -4.09
N GLY A 28 13.97 5.99 -2.76
CA GLY A 28 13.10 6.76 -1.88
C GLY A 28 13.53 6.62 -0.43
N TYR A 29 13.66 7.74 0.28
CA TYR A 29 14.20 7.79 1.65
C TYR A 29 13.55 8.87 2.53
N ASP A 30 12.42 9.41 2.11
CA ASP A 30 11.72 10.43 2.91
C ASP A 30 10.74 9.82 3.93
N SER A 31 10.25 8.63 3.65
CA SER A 31 9.45 7.83 4.57
C SER A 31 9.37 6.38 4.08
N ALA A 32 9.06 5.48 4.99
CA ALA A 32 8.89 4.06 4.69
C ALA A 32 7.77 3.47 5.55
N GLY A 33 7.22 2.33 5.11
CA GLY A 33 6.27 1.58 5.91
C GLY A 33 6.01 0.19 5.36
N ILE A 34 5.46 -0.65 6.23
CA ILE A 34 5.03 -2.01 5.91
C ILE A 34 3.61 -2.25 6.43
N ALA A 35 2.89 -3.11 5.75
CA ALA A 35 1.67 -3.75 6.23
C ALA A 35 1.88 -5.26 6.20
N VAL A 36 1.61 -5.93 7.31
CA VAL A 36 1.84 -7.36 7.47
C VAL A 36 0.64 -8.02 8.15
N ARG A 37 0.34 -9.23 7.76
CA ARG A 37 -0.77 -10.02 8.27
C ARG A 37 -0.44 -11.50 8.30
N ASP A 38 -0.98 -12.19 9.29
CA ASP A 38 -1.17 -13.64 9.31
C ASP A 38 -2.65 -14.02 9.09
N ASN A 39 -2.96 -15.32 9.09
CA ASN A 39 -4.32 -15.81 8.86
C ASN A 39 -5.33 -15.48 9.97
N ALA A 40 -4.86 -15.09 11.15
CA ALA A 40 -5.66 -14.97 12.37
C ALA A 40 -5.81 -13.52 12.85
N SER A 41 -5.00 -12.58 12.31
CA SER A 41 -4.94 -11.21 12.79
C SER A 41 -5.32 -10.18 11.74
N ALA A 42 -5.76 -9.02 12.21
CA ALA A 42 -5.94 -7.84 11.37
C ALA A 42 -4.59 -7.39 10.76
N ILE A 43 -4.66 -6.67 9.65
CA ILE A 43 -3.47 -6.12 8.98
C ILE A 43 -2.79 -5.10 9.92
N LYS A 44 -1.55 -5.37 10.31
CA LYS A 44 -0.73 -4.47 11.13
C LYS A 44 0.09 -3.56 10.22
N ILE A 45 -0.07 -2.25 10.40
CA ILE A 45 0.66 -1.22 9.64
C ILE A 45 1.66 -0.53 10.55
N VAL A 46 2.91 -0.43 10.11
CA VAL A 46 3.96 0.35 10.77
C VAL A 46 4.60 1.29 9.76
N LYS A 47 4.72 2.56 10.14
CA LYS A 47 5.26 3.63 9.29
C LYS A 47 6.35 4.41 10.03
N ALA A 48 7.28 4.97 9.29
CA ALA A 48 8.30 5.87 9.80
C ALA A 48 8.58 7.00 8.81
N LYS A 49 8.76 8.22 9.33
CA LYS A 49 9.31 9.33 8.56
C LYS A 49 10.82 9.18 8.47
N GLY A 50 11.40 9.55 7.33
CA GLY A 50 12.84 9.50 7.09
C GLY A 50 13.28 8.15 6.50
N ARG A 51 14.57 7.85 6.69
CA ARG A 51 15.18 6.65 6.14
C ARG A 51 14.61 5.37 6.71
N LEU A 52 14.78 4.27 5.99
CA LEU A 52 14.35 2.92 6.36
C LEU A 52 14.81 2.48 7.76
N LYS A 53 15.95 3.00 8.23
CA LYS A 53 16.47 2.75 9.58
C LYS A 53 15.41 3.00 10.66
N GLY A 54 14.63 4.09 10.57
CA GLY A 54 13.57 4.38 11.53
C GLY A 54 12.45 3.33 11.53
N LEU A 55 12.13 2.75 10.38
CA LEU A 55 11.15 1.65 10.29
C LEU A 55 11.73 0.34 10.87
N ILE A 56 13.01 0.04 10.59
CA ILE A 56 13.73 -1.11 11.15
C ILE A 56 13.71 -1.04 12.69
N GLU A 57 14.05 0.11 13.27
CA GLU A 57 14.02 0.32 14.73
C GLU A 57 12.61 0.14 15.32
N LYS A 58 11.58 0.74 14.70
CA LYS A 58 10.17 0.62 15.14
C LYS A 58 9.62 -0.81 15.09
N THR A 59 10.16 -1.64 14.23
CA THR A 59 9.71 -3.02 14.02
C THR A 59 10.61 -4.05 14.70
N ASP A 60 11.63 -3.61 15.45
CA ASP A 60 12.68 -4.49 15.98
C ASP A 60 13.23 -5.42 14.87
N ALA A 61 13.74 -4.81 13.81
CA ALA A 61 14.20 -5.50 12.59
C ALA A 61 13.16 -6.47 11.99
N GLY A 62 11.87 -6.20 12.19
CA GLY A 62 10.75 -7.04 11.76
C GLY A 62 10.27 -8.06 12.78
N HIS A 63 10.98 -8.23 13.90
CA HIS A 63 10.59 -9.21 14.93
C HIS A 63 9.37 -8.81 15.78
N ALA A 64 9.02 -7.53 15.80
CA ALA A 64 7.81 -7.04 16.48
C ALA A 64 6.52 -7.09 15.62
N VAL A 65 6.62 -7.57 14.36
CA VAL A 65 5.50 -7.60 13.41
C VAL A 65 5.40 -9.00 12.81
N PHE A 66 4.41 -9.77 13.26
CA PHE A 66 4.22 -11.16 12.86
C PHE A 66 3.26 -11.28 11.68
N GLY A 67 3.54 -12.22 10.78
CA GLY A 67 2.70 -12.58 9.65
C GLY A 67 3.50 -13.04 8.44
N THR A 68 2.85 -13.78 7.55
CA THR A 68 3.47 -14.44 6.39
C THR A 68 3.05 -13.81 5.05
N CYS A 69 2.22 -12.78 5.10
CA CYS A 69 1.79 -11.99 3.95
C CYS A 69 1.99 -10.51 4.25
N GLY A 70 2.56 -9.75 3.34
CA GLY A 70 2.73 -8.32 3.55
C GLY A 70 3.23 -7.55 2.34
N ILE A 71 3.04 -6.23 2.42
CA ILE A 71 3.52 -5.25 1.45
C ILE A 71 4.34 -4.17 2.15
N GLY A 72 5.32 -3.62 1.46
CA GLY A 72 6.18 -2.57 1.98
C GLY A 72 6.51 -1.53 0.91
N HIS A 73 6.87 -0.34 1.38
CA HIS A 73 7.14 0.80 0.52
C HIS A 73 8.22 1.71 1.07
N THR A 74 9.10 2.20 0.20
CA THR A 74 9.98 3.35 0.44
C THR A 74 9.53 4.50 -0.46
N ARG A 75 9.30 5.68 0.14
CA ARG A 75 8.68 6.81 -0.53
C ARG A 75 9.71 7.87 -0.94
N TRP A 76 9.48 8.42 -2.12
CA TRP A 76 9.97 9.71 -2.57
C TRP A 76 8.73 10.60 -2.80
N ALA A 77 8.56 11.62 -1.96
CA ALA A 77 7.36 12.43 -1.95
C ALA A 77 7.10 13.13 -3.31
N THR A 78 5.89 12.95 -3.82
CA THR A 78 5.34 13.68 -4.98
C THR A 78 4.13 14.50 -4.56
N HIS A 79 3.24 13.94 -3.74
CA HIS A 79 2.06 14.58 -3.17
C HIS A 79 2.08 14.46 -1.65
N GLY A 80 1.98 15.60 -0.96
CA GLY A 80 2.06 15.69 0.50
C GLY A 80 3.50 15.63 1.03
N GLU A 81 3.77 16.39 2.07
CA GLU A 81 5.09 16.45 2.72
C GLU A 81 5.52 15.10 3.32
N PRO A 82 6.83 14.87 3.50
CA PRO A 82 7.32 13.70 4.23
C PRO A 82 6.83 13.67 5.67
N SER A 83 5.98 12.69 5.99
CA SER A 83 5.41 12.46 7.33
C SER A 83 4.98 11.01 7.47
N GLU A 84 4.75 10.53 8.69
CA GLU A 84 4.18 9.20 8.91
C GLU A 84 2.75 9.08 8.36
N THR A 85 1.98 10.17 8.44
CA THR A 85 0.62 10.23 7.89
C THR A 85 0.61 10.02 6.38
N ASN A 86 1.55 10.63 5.66
CA ASN A 86 1.68 10.53 4.22
C ASN A 86 2.54 9.35 3.74
N ALA A 87 3.21 8.62 4.66
CA ALA A 87 3.93 7.40 4.32
C ALA A 87 2.95 6.29 3.90
N HIS A 88 3.38 5.44 2.96
CA HIS A 88 2.66 4.21 2.60
C HIS A 88 3.01 3.08 3.60
N PRO A 89 2.12 2.08 3.76
CA PRO A 89 0.81 1.87 3.12
C PRO A 89 -0.28 2.83 3.60
N HIS A 90 -1.31 3.02 2.75
CA HIS A 90 -2.57 3.67 3.12
C HIS A 90 -3.69 2.64 3.30
N THR A 91 -4.76 3.02 4.01
CA THR A 91 -5.87 2.14 4.33
C THR A 91 -7.22 2.79 4.03
N SER A 92 -8.24 1.98 3.77
CA SER A 92 -9.65 2.40 3.76
C SER A 92 -10.11 2.84 5.15
N ASP A 93 -11.29 3.49 5.25
CA ASP A 93 -11.81 4.03 6.51
C ASP A 93 -12.04 2.95 7.59
N ASP A 94 -12.37 1.73 7.18
CA ASP A 94 -12.62 0.57 8.03
C ASP A 94 -11.42 -0.40 8.13
N GLY A 95 -10.33 -0.13 7.41
CA GLY A 95 -9.15 -0.98 7.39
C GLY A 95 -9.21 -2.19 6.46
N ASN A 96 -10.32 -2.41 5.78
CA ASN A 96 -10.52 -3.61 4.94
C ASN A 96 -9.60 -3.69 3.72
N VAL A 97 -9.18 -2.55 3.20
CA VAL A 97 -8.26 -2.46 2.06
C VAL A 97 -7.03 -1.67 2.47
N VAL A 98 -5.86 -2.25 2.25
CA VAL A 98 -4.55 -1.63 2.51
C VAL A 98 -3.74 -1.67 1.23
N GLY A 99 -3.07 -0.56 0.89
CA GLY A 99 -2.34 -0.51 -0.38
C GLY A 99 -1.13 0.43 -0.39
N VAL A 100 -0.23 0.13 -1.31
CA VAL A 100 0.94 0.94 -1.68
C VAL A 100 0.90 1.27 -3.17
N HIS A 101 1.53 2.37 -3.55
CA HIS A 101 1.47 2.88 -4.92
C HIS A 101 2.81 3.53 -5.31
N ASN A 102 3.27 3.20 -6.51
CA ASN A 102 4.29 3.95 -7.24
C ASN A 102 3.68 4.57 -8.47
N GLY A 103 3.92 5.84 -8.71
CA GLY A 103 3.41 6.59 -9.85
C GLY A 103 2.69 7.87 -9.45
N ILE A 104 1.85 8.38 -10.32
CA ILE A 104 1.05 9.58 -10.10
C ILE A 104 -0.37 9.34 -10.61
N ILE A 105 -1.36 9.62 -9.76
CA ILE A 105 -2.78 9.60 -10.13
C ILE A 105 -3.20 11.02 -10.47
N GLU A 106 -3.20 11.34 -11.74
CA GLU A 106 -3.39 12.70 -12.25
C GLU A 106 -4.75 13.30 -11.89
N ASN A 107 -5.79 12.46 -11.84
CA ASN A 107 -7.16 12.90 -11.53
C ASN A 107 -7.57 12.62 -10.07
N TYR A 108 -6.61 12.52 -9.13
CA TYR A 108 -6.91 12.17 -7.74
C TYR A 108 -7.86 13.15 -7.06
N GLN A 109 -7.81 14.44 -7.39
CA GLN A 109 -8.72 15.45 -6.79
C GLN A 109 -10.18 15.22 -7.22
N GLU A 110 -10.42 14.89 -8.49
CA GLU A 110 -11.75 14.53 -8.99
C GLU A 110 -12.30 13.28 -8.28
N LEU A 111 -11.45 12.25 -8.17
CA LEU A 111 -11.79 11.00 -7.50
C LEU A 111 -12.05 11.21 -6.01
N LYS A 112 -11.22 12.02 -5.34
CA LYS A 112 -11.39 12.42 -3.94
C LYS A 112 -12.74 13.11 -3.71
N ALA A 113 -13.08 14.10 -4.53
CA ALA A 113 -14.36 14.80 -4.44
C ALA A 113 -15.57 13.86 -4.59
N LYS A 114 -15.47 12.87 -5.49
CA LYS A 114 -16.48 11.82 -5.64
C LYS A 114 -16.59 10.96 -4.39
N LEU A 115 -15.47 10.52 -3.82
CA LEU A 115 -15.44 9.67 -2.63
C LEU A 115 -16.00 10.40 -1.40
N VAL A 116 -15.65 11.68 -1.21
CA VAL A 116 -16.23 12.52 -0.14
C VAL A 116 -17.76 12.60 -0.24
N LYS A 117 -18.33 12.75 -1.44
CA LYS A 117 -19.79 12.72 -1.67
C LYS A 117 -20.41 11.36 -1.33
N ASN A 118 -19.62 10.29 -1.29
CA ASN A 118 -20.04 8.95 -0.90
C ASN A 118 -19.65 8.58 0.55
N GLY A 119 -19.30 9.57 1.39
CA GLY A 119 -19.09 9.39 2.81
C GLY A 119 -17.66 9.05 3.24
N TYR A 120 -16.69 9.04 2.31
CA TYR A 120 -15.28 8.78 2.64
C TYR A 120 -14.62 10.02 3.27
N SER A 121 -13.84 9.80 4.30
CA SER A 121 -12.92 10.78 4.88
C SER A 121 -11.49 10.62 4.35
N PHE A 122 -10.60 11.58 4.60
CA PHE A 122 -9.21 11.51 4.16
C PHE A 122 -8.30 12.04 5.25
N TYR A 123 -7.31 11.23 5.66
CA TYR A 123 -6.36 11.57 6.71
C TYR A 123 -5.02 12.06 6.14
N SER A 124 -4.72 11.77 4.87
CA SER A 124 -3.48 12.17 4.21
C SER A 124 -3.72 13.13 3.04
N SER A 125 -2.63 13.69 2.55
CA SER A 125 -2.62 14.51 1.33
C SER A 125 -2.09 13.76 0.10
N THR A 126 -2.06 12.42 0.14
CA THR A 126 -1.53 11.61 -0.95
C THR A 126 -2.61 11.18 -1.94
N ASP A 127 -2.23 11.05 -3.19
CA ASP A 127 -3.05 10.45 -4.23
C ASP A 127 -3.26 8.93 -4.02
N THR A 128 -2.33 8.28 -3.31
CA THR A 128 -2.42 6.86 -2.97
C THR A 128 -3.58 6.54 -2.05
N GLU A 129 -3.86 7.37 -1.04
CA GLU A 129 -5.04 7.17 -0.18
C GLU A 129 -6.32 7.21 -1.01
N VAL A 130 -6.38 8.08 -2.02
CA VAL A 130 -7.52 8.16 -2.92
C VAL A 130 -7.67 6.88 -3.74
N ALA A 131 -6.57 6.29 -4.24
CA ALA A 131 -6.62 5.01 -4.95
C ALA A 131 -7.11 3.86 -4.07
N VAL A 132 -6.60 3.75 -2.85
CA VAL A 132 -6.99 2.71 -1.89
C VAL A 132 -8.48 2.82 -1.56
N LYS A 133 -8.97 4.02 -1.27
CA LYS A 133 -10.40 4.26 -0.97
C LYS A 133 -11.31 4.11 -2.19
N LEU A 134 -10.80 4.37 -3.39
CA LEU A 134 -11.54 4.09 -4.61
C LEU A 134 -11.73 2.59 -4.83
N VAL A 135 -10.71 1.78 -4.56
CA VAL A 135 -10.83 0.32 -4.60
C VAL A 135 -11.79 -0.18 -3.54
N ASP A 136 -11.71 0.31 -2.30
CA ASP A 136 -12.65 -0.02 -1.22
C ASP A 136 -14.11 0.35 -1.60
N TYR A 137 -14.31 1.53 -2.20
CA TYR A 137 -15.64 1.94 -2.69
C TYR A 137 -16.23 0.95 -3.68
N TYR A 138 -15.43 0.46 -4.64
CA TYR A 138 -15.89 -0.53 -5.60
C TYR A 138 -15.99 -1.92 -5.00
N TYR A 139 -15.13 -2.28 -4.06
CA TYR A 139 -15.19 -3.53 -3.32
C TYR A 139 -16.52 -3.69 -2.58
N LYS A 140 -16.95 -2.65 -1.87
CA LYS A 140 -18.26 -2.63 -1.19
C LYS A 140 -19.46 -2.61 -2.15
N LYS A 141 -19.25 -2.06 -3.35
CA LYS A 141 -20.34 -1.91 -4.34
C LYS A 141 -20.58 -3.17 -5.17
N TYR A 142 -19.55 -3.96 -5.43
CA TYR A 142 -19.57 -5.09 -6.37
C TYR A 142 -19.26 -6.43 -5.70
N GLU A 143 -20.06 -6.79 -4.69
CA GLU A 143 -20.08 -8.12 -4.06
C GLU A 143 -18.73 -8.62 -3.54
N HIS A 144 -17.87 -7.72 -3.08
CA HIS A 144 -16.63 -8.04 -2.37
C HIS A 144 -15.63 -8.91 -3.16
N THR A 145 -15.48 -8.72 -4.46
CA THR A 145 -14.40 -9.33 -5.24
C THR A 145 -13.24 -8.36 -5.43
N PRO A 146 -12.03 -8.67 -4.89
CA PRO A 146 -10.87 -7.77 -5.00
C PRO A 146 -10.49 -7.45 -6.45
N VAL A 147 -10.52 -8.45 -7.34
CA VAL A 147 -10.15 -8.29 -8.75
C VAL A 147 -11.10 -7.33 -9.46
N ASP A 148 -12.41 -7.48 -9.27
CA ASP A 148 -13.41 -6.60 -9.91
C ASP A 148 -13.32 -5.18 -9.33
N ALA A 149 -13.16 -5.05 -8.02
CA ALA A 149 -12.96 -3.75 -7.38
C ALA A 149 -11.75 -3.00 -7.94
N ILE A 150 -10.62 -3.69 -8.06
CA ILE A 150 -9.41 -3.13 -8.64
C ILE A 150 -9.66 -2.76 -10.11
N ASN A 151 -10.24 -3.63 -10.93
CA ASN A 151 -10.53 -3.36 -12.33
C ASN A 151 -11.43 -2.13 -12.51
N HIS A 152 -12.47 -2.00 -11.70
CA HIS A 152 -13.34 -0.82 -11.72
C HIS A 152 -12.62 0.47 -11.32
N ALA A 153 -11.72 0.40 -10.34
CA ALA A 153 -10.90 1.54 -9.96
C ALA A 153 -9.92 1.93 -11.06
N MET A 154 -9.25 0.93 -11.68
CA MET A 154 -8.26 1.12 -12.74
C MET A 154 -8.83 1.85 -13.97
N VAL A 155 -10.06 1.55 -14.36
CA VAL A 155 -10.74 2.24 -15.47
C VAL A 155 -10.99 3.73 -15.18
N ARG A 156 -11.02 4.13 -13.92
CA ARG A 156 -11.27 5.51 -13.48
C ARG A 156 -9.99 6.31 -13.21
N ILE A 157 -8.91 5.63 -12.90
CA ILE A 157 -7.61 6.27 -12.61
C ILE A 157 -6.95 6.71 -13.94
N ARG A 158 -6.48 7.96 -13.97
CA ARG A 158 -5.62 8.48 -15.02
C ARG A 158 -4.20 8.62 -14.50
N GLY A 159 -3.22 8.32 -15.36
CA GLY A 159 -1.80 8.36 -15.03
C GLY A 159 -1.12 6.99 -15.12
N SER A 160 0.14 6.92 -14.71
CA SER A 160 0.92 5.69 -14.63
C SER A 160 1.00 5.20 -13.18
N TYR A 161 0.92 3.89 -12.97
CA TYR A 161 0.94 3.33 -11.62
C TYR A 161 1.43 1.89 -11.57
N ALA A 162 1.97 1.55 -10.41
CA ALA A 162 2.06 0.19 -9.88
C ALA A 162 1.43 0.19 -8.49
N LEU A 163 0.45 -0.67 -8.28
CA LEU A 163 -0.30 -0.84 -7.04
C LEU A 163 -0.06 -2.24 -6.48
N ALA A 164 0.11 -2.35 -5.17
CA ALA A 164 0.01 -3.61 -4.45
C ALA A 164 -0.95 -3.43 -3.28
N MET A 165 -1.92 -4.34 -3.15
CA MET A 165 -3.03 -4.23 -2.20
C MET A 165 -3.27 -5.53 -1.45
N MET A 166 -3.70 -5.40 -0.21
CA MET A 166 -4.17 -6.48 0.66
C MET A 166 -5.61 -6.19 1.07
N PHE A 167 -6.41 -7.25 1.19
CA PHE A 167 -7.79 -7.17 1.64
C PHE A 167 -7.97 -8.00 2.90
N GLU A 168 -8.72 -7.51 3.88
CA GLU A 168 -8.86 -8.19 5.15
C GLU A 168 -9.49 -9.58 5.02
N GLU A 169 -10.43 -9.74 4.12
CA GLU A 169 -11.10 -11.04 3.88
C GLU A 169 -10.23 -12.05 3.12
N TYR A 170 -9.04 -11.64 2.60
CA TYR A 170 -8.15 -12.48 1.78
C TYR A 170 -6.73 -12.50 2.39
N PRO A 171 -6.51 -13.26 3.48
CA PRO A 171 -5.31 -13.14 4.33
C PRO A 171 -3.99 -13.54 3.66
N ASN A 172 -4.00 -14.42 2.68
CA ASN A 172 -2.81 -14.94 2.02
C ASN A 172 -2.68 -14.47 0.57
N GLU A 173 -3.24 -13.32 0.27
CA GLU A 173 -3.25 -12.81 -1.10
C GLU A 173 -2.78 -11.36 -1.15
N ILE A 174 -1.94 -11.08 -2.16
CA ILE A 174 -1.58 -9.73 -2.57
C ILE A 174 -2.07 -9.53 -3.98
N TYR A 175 -2.88 -8.51 -4.18
CA TYR A 175 -3.40 -8.13 -5.48
C TYR A 175 -2.54 -7.02 -6.05
N VAL A 176 -2.10 -7.19 -7.28
CA VAL A 176 -1.21 -6.24 -7.95
C VAL A 176 -1.81 -5.77 -9.26
N ALA A 177 -1.64 -4.49 -9.55
CA ALA A 177 -2.08 -3.89 -10.78
C ALA A 177 -1.07 -2.86 -11.28
N ARG A 178 -0.86 -2.78 -12.60
CA ARG A 178 0.06 -1.80 -13.17
C ARG A 178 -0.44 -1.21 -14.48
N LYS A 179 -0.05 0.02 -14.71
CA LYS A 179 -0.15 0.69 -16.01
C LYS A 179 1.11 1.53 -16.22
N ASP A 180 1.83 1.25 -17.30
CA ASP A 180 3.04 1.97 -17.71
C ASP A 180 4.15 2.05 -16.65
N SER A 181 4.15 1.12 -15.69
CA SER A 181 5.13 1.01 -14.60
C SER A 181 5.70 -0.41 -14.54
N PRO A 182 6.99 -0.60 -14.21
CA PRO A 182 7.57 -1.93 -14.12
C PRO A 182 7.04 -2.69 -12.89
N MET A 183 6.90 -4.01 -13.03
CA MET A 183 6.57 -4.94 -11.97
C MET A 183 7.22 -6.29 -12.25
N ILE A 184 7.80 -6.91 -11.23
CA ILE A 184 8.40 -8.24 -11.30
C ILE A 184 7.71 -9.11 -10.25
N ILE A 185 7.33 -10.32 -10.63
CA ILE A 185 6.80 -11.36 -9.73
C ILE A 185 7.78 -12.51 -9.75
N GLY A 186 8.30 -12.87 -8.59
CA GLY A 186 9.15 -14.03 -8.38
C GLY A 186 8.37 -15.15 -7.72
N ILE A 187 8.72 -16.40 -8.03
CA ILE A 187 8.22 -17.61 -7.36
C ILE A 187 9.45 -18.30 -6.77
N ALA A 188 9.40 -18.59 -5.46
CA ALA A 188 10.45 -19.31 -4.73
C ALA A 188 10.02 -20.75 -4.44
#